data_673305681c4292c39200f97f1d0a2fbc
#
_entry.id   673305681c4292c39200f97f1d0a2fbc
#
_cell.length_a   1.000
_cell.length_b   1.000
_cell.length_c   1.000
_cell.angle_alpha   90.00
_cell.angle_beta   90.00
_cell.angle_gamma   90.00
#
_symmetry.space_group_name_H-M   'P 1'
#
loop_
_entity.id
_entity.type
_entity.pdbx_description
1 polymer ?
#
loop_
_entity_poly.entity_id
_entity_poly.type
_entity_poly.pdbx_seq_one_letter_code
_entity_poly.pdbx_strand_id
1 'polypeptide(L)'
;MRLCVALDMASKDENLALVRELKGLDLWLKVGLRSYLRDGAKFIEELKGAGDFKIFLDLKLYDIPNTMADAAEVVSKIGVDMINLHASAGERSMKTVMERLNALQNRPLVLAVSALTSFSESEFEAVYNDTLSRSVRKFSQMSFEAELDGMVCSVFESKLIKDVTNQNFITLCPGVRPFGESAGDQKRVANLVSAKQEGSDFIVVGRPIYENTNPREICERILEQI
;
A
#
# COMPACT_ATOMS: atom_id res chain seq x y z
N MET A 1 7.88 12.03 3.41
CA MET A 1 6.69 11.26 2.96
C MET A 1 6.83 11.01 1.47
N ARG A 2 6.26 9.93 0.90
CA ARG A 2 6.37 9.57 -0.53
C ARG A 2 4.99 9.41 -1.15
N LEU A 3 4.83 9.82 -2.41
CA LEU A 3 3.60 9.63 -3.17
C LEU A 3 3.59 8.28 -3.88
N CYS A 4 2.49 7.53 -3.72
CA CYS A 4 2.19 6.32 -4.45
C CYS A 4 0.88 6.51 -5.23
N VAL A 5 0.93 6.50 -6.56
CA VAL A 5 -0.22 6.70 -7.44
C VAL A 5 -0.91 5.37 -7.71
N ALA A 6 -2.21 5.27 -7.43
CA ALA A 6 -2.99 4.06 -7.67
C ALA A 6 -3.42 3.96 -9.14
N LEU A 7 -3.05 2.85 -9.79
CA LEU A 7 -3.43 2.52 -11.17
C LEU A 7 -4.69 1.65 -11.18
N ASP A 8 -5.82 2.25 -10.81
CA ASP A 8 -7.10 1.56 -10.64
C ASP A 8 -8.13 1.94 -11.73
N MET A 9 -7.67 2.41 -12.90
CA MET A 9 -8.54 2.78 -14.03
C MET A 9 -9.16 1.55 -14.73
N ALA A 10 -10.15 1.78 -15.56
CA ALA A 10 -10.98 0.71 -16.15
C ALA A 10 -10.20 -0.20 -17.10
N SER A 11 -9.19 0.33 -17.80
CA SER A 11 -8.38 -0.43 -18.76
C SER A 11 -6.88 -0.29 -18.50
N LYS A 12 -6.10 -1.20 -19.09
CA LYS A 12 -4.64 -1.13 -19.10
C LYS A 12 -4.15 0.12 -19.84
N ASP A 13 -4.77 0.44 -20.95
CA ASP A 13 -4.34 1.56 -21.81
C ASP A 13 -4.52 2.91 -21.11
N GLU A 14 -5.61 3.07 -20.34
CA GLU A 14 -5.81 4.26 -19.50
C GLU A 14 -4.72 4.38 -18.41
N ASN A 15 -4.40 3.28 -17.71
CA ASN A 15 -3.32 3.26 -16.73
C ASN A 15 -1.97 3.62 -17.39
N LEU A 16 -1.66 3.06 -18.56
CA LEU A 16 -0.41 3.38 -19.27
C LEU A 16 -0.38 4.81 -19.80
N ALA A 17 -1.52 5.38 -20.22
CA ALA A 17 -1.60 6.78 -20.60
C ALA A 17 -1.27 7.70 -19.42
N LEU A 18 -1.87 7.45 -18.26
CA LEU A 18 -1.54 8.17 -17.02
C LEU A 18 -0.04 8.07 -16.70
N VAL A 19 0.54 6.87 -16.73
CA VAL A 19 1.96 6.66 -16.42
C VAL A 19 2.89 7.44 -17.35
N ARG A 20 2.56 7.54 -18.64
CA ARG A 20 3.34 8.36 -19.60
C ARG A 20 3.33 9.84 -19.24
N GLU A 21 2.20 10.36 -18.76
CA GLU A 21 2.09 11.76 -18.31
C GLU A 21 2.92 12.02 -17.04
N LEU A 22 3.04 11.00 -16.16
CA LEU A 22 3.78 11.11 -14.90
C LEU A 22 5.30 10.86 -15.03
N LYS A 23 5.79 10.56 -16.24
CA LYS A 23 7.20 10.25 -16.47
C LYS A 23 8.11 11.38 -15.99
N GLY A 24 9.15 11.00 -15.25
CA GLY A 24 10.16 11.92 -14.69
C GLY A 24 9.82 12.49 -13.31
N LEU A 25 8.66 12.15 -12.73
CA LEU A 25 8.34 12.45 -11.35
C LEU A 25 8.84 11.33 -10.42
N ASP A 26 9.39 11.70 -9.25
CA ASP A 26 9.81 10.75 -8.21
C ASP A 26 8.58 10.26 -7.42
N LEU A 27 7.98 9.18 -7.89
CA LEU A 27 6.81 8.59 -7.28
C LEU A 27 6.77 7.06 -7.44
N TRP A 28 5.91 6.44 -6.65
CA TRP A 28 5.60 5.02 -6.74
C TRP A 28 4.30 4.80 -7.52
N LEU A 29 4.19 3.64 -8.16
CA LEU A 29 2.96 3.18 -8.81
C LEU A 29 2.38 1.99 -8.04
N LYS A 30 1.11 2.07 -7.62
CA LYS A 30 0.41 0.94 -7.02
C LYS A 30 -0.40 0.19 -8.07
N VAL A 31 -0.12 -1.09 -8.24
CA VAL A 31 -0.95 -2.00 -9.03
C VAL A 31 -1.80 -2.83 -8.07
N GLY A 32 -3.10 -2.54 -8.06
CA GLY A 32 -4.06 -3.24 -7.20
C GLY A 32 -4.56 -4.56 -7.81
N LEU A 33 -5.31 -5.31 -7.01
CA LEU A 33 -5.84 -6.63 -7.35
C LEU A 33 -6.58 -6.65 -8.70
N ARG A 34 -7.46 -5.66 -8.96
CA ARG A 34 -8.21 -5.55 -10.21
C ARG A 34 -7.31 -5.47 -11.43
N SER A 35 -6.36 -4.53 -11.40
CA SER A 35 -5.45 -4.31 -12.54
C SER A 35 -4.53 -5.51 -12.75
N TYR A 36 -4.02 -6.10 -11.68
CA TYR A 36 -3.15 -7.27 -11.79
C TYR A 36 -3.88 -8.52 -12.30
N LEU A 37 -5.10 -8.80 -11.84
CA LEU A 37 -5.90 -9.93 -12.34
C LEU A 37 -6.29 -9.77 -13.83
N ARG A 38 -6.50 -8.54 -14.28
CA ARG A 38 -6.85 -8.24 -15.68
C ARG A 38 -5.62 -8.34 -16.59
N ASP A 39 -4.48 -7.79 -16.17
CA ASP A 39 -3.35 -7.48 -17.06
C ASP A 39 -2.09 -8.32 -16.77
N GLY A 40 -2.01 -8.96 -15.61
CA GLY A 40 -0.96 -9.90 -15.22
C GLY A 40 0.43 -9.28 -15.04
N ALA A 41 1.45 -10.16 -14.99
CA ALA A 41 2.85 -9.77 -14.79
C ALA A 41 3.39 -8.90 -15.95
N LYS A 42 2.88 -9.09 -17.17
CA LYS A 42 3.28 -8.30 -18.34
C LYS A 42 3.02 -6.81 -18.13
N PHE A 43 1.95 -6.45 -17.43
CA PHE A 43 1.68 -5.05 -17.11
C PHE A 43 2.77 -4.45 -16.22
N ILE A 44 3.29 -5.20 -15.25
CA ILE A 44 4.42 -4.76 -14.40
C ILE A 44 5.67 -4.50 -15.26
N GLU A 45 5.96 -5.38 -16.22
CA GLU A 45 7.09 -5.19 -17.15
C GLU A 45 6.92 -3.93 -18.00
N GLU A 46 5.71 -3.68 -18.52
CA GLU A 46 5.37 -2.49 -19.30
C GLU A 46 5.53 -1.20 -18.46
N LEU A 47 5.13 -1.22 -17.17
CA LEU A 47 5.30 -0.08 -16.26
C LEU A 47 6.79 0.21 -16.00
N LYS A 48 7.60 -0.81 -15.77
CA LYS A 48 9.07 -0.66 -15.58
C LYS A 48 9.74 -0.13 -16.85
N GLY A 49 9.26 -0.49 -18.04
CA GLY A 49 9.74 0.04 -19.32
C GLY A 49 9.31 1.50 -19.58
N ALA A 50 8.29 2.00 -18.89
CA ALA A 50 7.77 3.35 -19.10
C ALA A 50 8.60 4.45 -18.41
N GLY A 51 9.34 4.11 -17.34
CA GLY A 51 10.18 5.06 -16.58
C GLY A 51 10.76 4.43 -15.32
N ASP A 52 11.53 5.22 -14.56
CA ASP A 52 12.20 4.80 -13.31
C ASP A 52 11.23 4.78 -12.11
N PHE A 53 10.07 4.20 -12.31
CA PHE A 53 9.06 4.07 -11.27
C PHE A 53 9.33 2.87 -10.37
N LYS A 54 9.11 3.04 -9.08
CA LYS A 54 9.01 1.95 -8.14
C LYS A 54 7.58 1.41 -8.07
N ILE A 55 7.43 0.09 -7.95
CA ILE A 55 6.13 -0.56 -8.05
C ILE A 55 5.74 -1.23 -6.74
N PHE A 56 4.59 -0.83 -6.22
CA PHE A 56 3.89 -1.51 -5.14
C PHE A 56 2.79 -2.43 -5.72
N LEU A 57 2.96 -3.73 -5.57
CA LEU A 57 1.96 -4.73 -5.96
C LEU A 57 1.05 -5.04 -4.77
N ASP A 58 -0.17 -4.49 -4.81
CA ASP A 58 -1.15 -4.48 -3.73
C ASP A 58 -2.17 -5.62 -3.89
N LEU A 59 -1.76 -6.86 -3.57
CA LEU A 59 -2.60 -8.07 -3.67
C LEU A 59 -3.21 -8.52 -2.35
N LYS A 60 -2.66 -8.06 -1.21
CA LYS A 60 -3.10 -8.44 0.14
C LYS A 60 -3.10 -9.96 0.35
N LEU A 61 -1.95 -10.61 0.14
CA LEU A 61 -1.82 -12.06 0.26
C LEU A 61 -2.39 -12.55 1.60
N TYR A 62 -3.29 -13.53 1.53
CA TYR A 62 -3.97 -14.09 2.69
C TYR A 62 -4.30 -15.56 2.45
N ASP A 63 -3.48 -16.43 3.01
CA ASP A 63 -3.60 -17.88 2.85
C ASP A 63 -2.81 -18.59 3.98
N ILE A 64 -2.71 -19.92 3.94
CA ILE A 64 -1.84 -20.69 4.84
C ILE A 64 -0.34 -20.34 4.60
N PRO A 65 0.55 -20.50 5.61
CA PRO A 65 1.90 -19.98 5.59
C PRO A 65 2.71 -20.31 4.33
N ASN A 66 2.75 -21.57 3.92
CA ASN A 66 3.53 -21.99 2.76
C ASN A 66 3.00 -21.39 1.44
N THR A 67 1.68 -21.36 1.25
CA THR A 67 1.06 -20.76 0.06
C THR A 67 1.36 -19.27 -0.02
N MET A 68 1.30 -18.55 1.11
CA MET A 68 1.68 -17.13 1.15
C MET A 68 3.16 -16.93 0.80
N ALA A 69 4.05 -17.75 1.34
CA ALA A 69 5.48 -17.66 1.07
C ALA A 69 5.81 -17.96 -0.39
N ASP A 70 5.19 -18.99 -0.97
CA ASP A 70 5.35 -19.34 -2.39
C ASP A 70 4.82 -18.21 -3.29
N ALA A 71 3.65 -17.65 -2.98
CA ALA A 71 3.10 -16.52 -3.72
C ALA A 71 4.01 -15.28 -3.62
N ALA A 72 4.50 -14.96 -2.41
CA ALA A 72 5.41 -13.83 -2.20
C ALA A 72 6.73 -14.01 -2.98
N GLU A 73 7.29 -15.22 -3.03
CA GLU A 73 8.48 -15.53 -3.82
C GLU A 73 8.21 -15.37 -5.33
N VAL A 74 7.06 -15.85 -5.82
CA VAL A 74 6.68 -15.70 -7.23
C VAL A 74 6.56 -14.22 -7.62
N VAL A 75 5.87 -13.40 -6.81
CA VAL A 75 5.71 -11.98 -7.12
C VAL A 75 7.03 -11.20 -6.97
N SER A 76 7.94 -11.63 -6.10
CA SER A 76 9.29 -11.03 -6.00
C SER A 76 10.08 -11.21 -7.29
N LYS A 77 9.94 -12.35 -7.98
CA LYS A 77 10.61 -12.63 -9.26
C LYS A 77 10.11 -11.77 -10.42
N ILE A 78 8.91 -11.16 -10.30
CA ILE A 78 8.41 -10.17 -11.27
C ILE A 78 9.17 -8.84 -11.15
N GLY A 79 9.91 -8.65 -10.04
CA GLY A 79 10.77 -7.50 -9.82
C GLY A 79 10.01 -6.26 -9.35
N VAL A 80 8.97 -6.42 -8.54
CA VAL A 80 8.29 -5.33 -7.83
C VAL A 80 9.10 -4.87 -6.63
N ASP A 81 8.92 -3.61 -6.20
CA ASP A 81 9.70 -3.00 -5.11
C ASP A 81 9.00 -3.13 -3.75
N MET A 82 7.71 -3.38 -3.74
CA MET A 82 6.91 -3.55 -2.52
C MET A 82 5.73 -4.50 -2.78
N ILE A 83 5.42 -5.33 -1.78
CA ILE A 83 4.24 -6.20 -1.75
C ILE A 83 3.51 -6.05 -0.42
N ASN A 84 2.30 -6.56 -0.33
CA ASN A 84 1.61 -6.66 0.94
C ASN A 84 0.93 -8.02 1.15
N LEU A 85 0.71 -8.29 2.42
CA LEU A 85 -0.06 -9.42 2.93
C LEU A 85 -1.04 -8.92 4.00
N HIS A 86 -1.93 -9.75 4.50
CA HIS A 86 -2.86 -9.36 5.56
C HIS A 86 -2.32 -9.78 6.94
N ALA A 87 -2.27 -8.86 7.92
CA ALA A 87 -1.78 -9.13 9.27
C ALA A 87 -2.63 -10.20 9.98
N SER A 88 -3.93 -10.28 9.67
CA SER A 88 -4.83 -11.30 10.23
C SER A 88 -4.56 -12.73 9.75
N ALA A 89 -3.64 -12.95 8.79
CA ALA A 89 -3.10 -14.28 8.47
C ALA A 89 -2.26 -14.86 9.62
N GLY A 90 -1.87 -14.02 10.59
CA GLY A 90 -1.18 -14.40 11.81
C GLY A 90 0.36 -14.38 11.70
N GLU A 91 1.00 -14.34 12.85
CA GLU A 91 2.45 -14.22 12.98
C GLU A 91 3.22 -15.32 12.24
N ARG A 92 2.77 -16.56 12.35
CA ARG A 92 3.40 -17.70 11.69
C ARG A 92 3.45 -17.53 10.16
N SER A 93 2.34 -17.07 9.54
CA SER A 93 2.30 -16.84 8.09
C SER A 93 3.26 -15.73 7.69
N MET A 94 3.30 -14.63 8.46
CA MET A 94 4.19 -13.50 8.23
C MET A 94 5.67 -13.92 8.34
N LYS A 95 6.05 -14.65 9.39
CA LYS A 95 7.42 -15.17 9.58
C LYS A 95 7.83 -16.10 8.43
N THR A 96 6.95 -17.03 8.02
CA THR A 96 7.28 -17.95 6.90
C THR A 96 7.51 -17.18 5.59
N VAL A 97 6.75 -16.11 5.33
CA VAL A 97 6.98 -15.23 4.17
C VAL A 97 8.34 -14.54 4.28
N MET A 98 8.66 -13.96 5.44
CA MET A 98 9.92 -13.23 5.63
C MET A 98 11.14 -14.15 5.57
N GLU A 99 11.09 -15.33 6.17
CA GLU A 99 12.14 -16.36 6.06
C GLU A 99 12.43 -16.70 4.60
N ARG A 100 11.37 -16.90 3.78
CA ARG A 100 11.51 -17.20 2.35
C ARG A 100 12.13 -16.03 1.59
N LEU A 101 11.65 -14.79 1.83
CA LEU A 101 12.10 -13.62 1.10
C LEU A 101 13.48 -13.14 1.53
N ASN A 102 13.87 -13.27 2.80
CA ASN A 102 15.19 -12.91 3.30
C ASN A 102 16.31 -13.79 2.71
N ALA A 103 15.98 -14.94 2.15
CA ALA A 103 16.93 -15.75 1.38
C ALA A 103 17.22 -15.20 -0.03
N LEU A 104 16.45 -14.22 -0.51
CA LEU A 104 16.64 -13.59 -1.82
C LEU A 104 17.61 -12.41 -1.71
N GLN A 105 18.48 -12.24 -2.71
CA GLN A 105 19.45 -11.14 -2.75
C GLN A 105 18.78 -9.76 -2.79
N ASN A 106 17.66 -9.64 -3.50
CA ASN A 106 16.92 -8.39 -3.68
C ASN A 106 15.42 -8.66 -3.46
N ARG A 107 14.99 -8.69 -2.19
CA ARG A 107 13.58 -8.83 -1.89
C ARG A 107 12.84 -7.49 -1.94
N PRO A 108 11.55 -7.48 -2.28
CA PRO A 108 10.71 -6.30 -2.12
C PRO A 108 10.50 -5.95 -0.64
N LEU A 109 10.08 -4.72 -0.37
CA LEU A 109 9.50 -4.37 0.92
C LEU A 109 8.20 -5.16 1.14
N VAL A 110 7.98 -5.64 2.36
CA VAL A 110 6.80 -6.42 2.74
C VAL A 110 6.01 -5.67 3.80
N LEU A 111 4.80 -5.24 3.48
CA LEU A 111 3.91 -4.55 4.40
C LEU A 111 2.72 -5.43 4.79
N ALA A 112 2.30 -5.38 6.05
CA ALA A 112 1.07 -6.03 6.48
C ALA A 112 -0.13 -5.06 6.47
N VAL A 113 -1.27 -5.47 5.95
CA VAL A 113 -2.51 -4.70 6.04
C VAL A 113 -3.13 -4.89 7.43
N SER A 114 -3.34 -3.78 8.16
CA SER A 114 -3.96 -3.79 9.49
C SER A 114 -5.47 -3.99 9.41
N ALA A 115 -6.15 -3.06 8.78
CA ALA A 115 -7.58 -3.06 8.53
C ALA A 115 -7.88 -2.31 7.23
N LEU A 116 -8.89 -2.75 6.50
CA LEU A 116 -9.31 -2.05 5.30
C LEU A 116 -9.89 -0.67 5.67
N THR A 117 -9.48 0.39 4.98
CA THR A 117 -9.94 1.77 5.23
C THR A 117 -11.42 1.99 4.89
N SER A 118 -12.06 1.01 4.28
CA SER A 118 -13.51 0.97 4.03
C SER A 118 -14.33 0.51 5.25
N PHE A 119 -13.71 -0.15 6.25
CA PHE A 119 -14.41 -0.53 7.47
C PHE A 119 -14.74 0.70 8.35
N SER A 120 -15.97 0.74 8.85
CA SER A 120 -16.32 1.47 10.07
C SER A 120 -15.91 0.67 11.30
N GLU A 121 -15.91 1.28 12.49
CA GLU A 121 -15.62 0.59 13.75
C GLU A 121 -16.56 -0.61 13.94
N SER A 122 -17.87 -0.42 13.78
CA SER A 122 -18.88 -1.46 13.96
C SER A 122 -18.75 -2.63 12.96
N GLU A 123 -18.41 -2.33 11.71
CA GLU A 123 -18.16 -3.38 10.70
C GLU A 123 -16.90 -4.19 11.04
N PHE A 124 -15.87 -3.52 11.54
CA PHE A 124 -14.64 -4.17 11.98
C PHE A 124 -14.89 -5.07 13.19
N GLU A 125 -15.57 -4.56 14.23
CA GLU A 125 -15.93 -5.32 15.42
C GLU A 125 -16.77 -6.56 15.09
N ALA A 126 -17.71 -6.43 14.15
CA ALA A 126 -18.54 -7.57 13.71
C ALA A 126 -17.73 -8.72 13.09
N VAL A 127 -16.57 -8.40 12.47
CA VAL A 127 -15.71 -9.41 11.83
C VAL A 127 -14.64 -9.94 12.79
N TYR A 128 -14.01 -9.04 13.55
CA TYR A 128 -12.81 -9.38 14.35
C TYR A 128 -13.09 -9.57 15.84
N ASN A 129 -14.31 -9.24 16.30
CA ASN A 129 -14.73 -9.31 17.70
C ASN A 129 -13.79 -8.54 18.67
N ASP A 130 -13.23 -7.44 18.18
CA ASP A 130 -12.35 -6.54 18.93
C ASP A 130 -12.41 -5.13 18.34
N THR A 131 -12.01 -4.11 19.10
CA THR A 131 -11.96 -2.74 18.59
C THR A 131 -10.86 -2.58 17.55
N LEU A 132 -11.07 -1.67 16.60
CA LEU A 132 -10.11 -1.37 15.55
C LEU A 132 -8.74 -0.97 16.15
N SER A 133 -8.74 -0.08 17.13
CA SER A 133 -7.50 0.42 17.75
C SER A 133 -6.69 -0.68 18.45
N ARG A 134 -7.34 -1.59 19.17
CA ARG A 134 -6.66 -2.72 19.82
C ARG A 134 -6.10 -3.69 18.80
N SER A 135 -6.88 -4.00 17.78
CA SER A 135 -6.44 -4.89 16.71
C SER A 135 -5.29 -4.31 15.89
N VAL A 136 -5.33 -3.02 15.55
CA VAL A 136 -4.20 -2.33 14.88
C VAL A 136 -2.94 -2.43 15.72
N ARG A 137 -3.01 -2.14 17.03
CA ARG A 137 -1.86 -2.29 17.95
C ARG A 137 -1.30 -3.71 17.93
N LYS A 138 -2.15 -4.72 18.08
CA LYS A 138 -1.76 -6.13 18.07
C LYS A 138 -1.13 -6.54 16.75
N PHE A 139 -1.78 -6.20 15.64
CA PHE A 139 -1.28 -6.51 14.29
C PHE A 139 0.06 -5.84 14.01
N SER A 140 0.26 -4.60 14.48
CA SER A 140 1.53 -3.88 14.31
C SER A 140 2.66 -4.58 15.07
N GLN A 141 2.45 -4.94 16.32
CA GLN A 141 3.44 -5.67 17.10
C GLN A 141 3.78 -7.02 16.48
N MET A 142 2.77 -7.82 16.11
CA MET A 142 2.98 -9.11 15.43
C MET A 142 3.74 -8.96 14.12
N SER A 143 3.44 -7.94 13.32
CA SER A 143 4.11 -7.69 12.05
C SER A 143 5.56 -7.26 12.24
N PHE A 144 5.81 -6.44 13.25
CA PHE A 144 7.16 -6.01 13.65
C PHE A 144 8.00 -7.18 14.17
N GLU A 145 7.44 -8.04 15.04
CA GLU A 145 8.08 -9.25 15.56
C GLU A 145 8.32 -10.33 14.48
N ALA A 146 7.53 -10.28 13.41
CA ALA A 146 7.74 -11.10 12.22
C ALA A 146 8.73 -10.49 11.21
N GLU A 147 9.41 -9.38 11.57
CA GLU A 147 10.42 -8.70 10.76
C GLU A 147 9.90 -8.15 9.41
N LEU A 148 8.62 -7.80 9.32
CA LEU A 148 8.11 -7.06 8.19
C LEU A 148 8.67 -5.64 8.16
N ASP A 149 8.65 -5.02 6.98
CA ASP A 149 9.16 -3.66 6.79
C ASP A 149 8.17 -2.57 7.22
N GLY A 150 6.88 -2.90 7.36
CA GLY A 150 5.88 -1.91 7.74
C GLY A 150 4.43 -2.39 7.65
N MET A 151 3.52 -1.42 7.66
CA MET A 151 2.08 -1.66 7.59
C MET A 151 1.36 -0.75 6.58
N VAL A 152 0.30 -1.30 5.97
CA VAL A 152 -0.75 -0.55 5.29
C VAL A 152 -1.85 -0.25 6.31
N CYS A 153 -2.14 1.02 6.55
CA CYS A 153 -3.02 1.48 7.62
C CYS A 153 -3.74 2.79 7.24
N SER A 154 -4.69 3.23 8.05
CA SER A 154 -5.20 4.60 7.94
C SER A 154 -4.13 5.62 8.40
N VAL A 155 -4.18 6.84 7.86
CA VAL A 155 -3.35 7.97 8.33
C VAL A 155 -3.41 8.11 9.86
N PHE A 156 -4.61 8.04 10.42
CA PHE A 156 -4.86 8.20 11.85
C PHE A 156 -4.27 7.09 12.75
N GLU A 157 -3.75 6.02 12.16
CA GLU A 157 -3.12 4.92 12.85
C GLU A 157 -1.58 4.99 12.77
N SER A 158 -1.01 5.84 11.90
CA SER A 158 0.43 5.89 11.65
C SER A 158 1.23 6.14 12.93
N LYS A 159 0.84 7.13 13.73
CA LYS A 159 1.50 7.43 15.00
C LYS A 159 1.41 6.26 15.97
N LEU A 160 0.22 5.68 16.16
CA LEU A 160 0.03 4.52 17.03
C LEU A 160 0.95 3.36 16.65
N ILE A 161 1.07 3.09 15.34
CA ILE A 161 1.92 2.02 14.80
C ILE A 161 3.39 2.29 15.15
N LYS A 162 3.87 3.50 14.91
CA LYS A 162 5.26 3.89 15.24
C LYS A 162 5.54 3.85 16.75
N ASP A 163 4.57 4.22 17.58
CA ASP A 163 4.69 4.20 19.04
C ASP A 163 4.79 2.76 19.61
N VAL A 164 4.21 1.77 18.94
CA VAL A 164 4.23 0.37 19.41
C VAL A 164 5.26 -0.51 18.68
N THR A 165 5.95 0.04 17.71
CA THR A 165 7.02 -0.61 16.94
C THR A 165 8.31 0.23 17.03
N ASN A 166 8.66 0.95 15.98
CA ASN A 166 9.70 1.98 15.98
C ASN A 166 9.47 3.01 14.87
N GLN A 167 10.26 4.09 14.87
CA GLN A 167 10.12 5.18 13.89
C GLN A 167 10.47 4.78 12.44
N ASN A 168 11.23 3.71 12.23
CA ASN A 168 11.61 3.22 10.91
C ASN A 168 10.60 2.22 10.33
N PHE A 169 9.64 1.74 11.15
CA PHE A 169 8.61 0.83 10.68
C PHE A 169 7.65 1.58 9.75
N ILE A 170 7.65 1.22 8.46
CA ILE A 170 6.99 1.98 7.39
C ILE A 170 5.47 1.99 7.59
N THR A 171 4.87 3.17 7.44
CA THR A 171 3.41 3.31 7.33
C THR A 171 3.03 3.77 5.93
N LEU A 172 2.16 3.01 5.26
CA LEU A 172 1.62 3.31 3.95
C LEU A 172 0.11 3.51 4.06
N CYS A 173 -0.36 4.71 3.72
CA CYS A 173 -1.71 5.16 4.02
C CYS A 173 -2.53 5.40 2.74
N PRO A 174 -3.47 4.49 2.39
CA PRO A 174 -4.48 4.75 1.37
C PRO A 174 -5.60 5.65 1.91
N GLY A 175 -6.50 6.07 1.02
CA GLY A 175 -7.65 6.91 1.40
C GLY A 175 -7.31 8.39 1.59
N VAL A 176 -6.18 8.85 1.04
CA VAL A 176 -5.80 10.26 1.11
C VAL A 176 -6.53 11.07 0.03
N ARG A 177 -7.07 12.22 0.46
CA ARG A 177 -7.68 13.25 -0.37
C ARG A 177 -6.87 14.53 -0.21
N PRO A 178 -5.87 14.73 -1.08
CA PRO A 178 -4.84 15.76 -0.89
C PRO A 178 -5.39 17.16 -0.62
N PHE A 179 -6.44 17.54 -1.35
CA PHE A 179 -6.99 18.90 -1.32
C PHE A 179 -8.45 18.96 -0.88
N GLY A 180 -8.95 17.91 -0.19
CA GLY A 180 -10.30 17.87 0.37
C GLY A 180 -11.35 17.32 -0.58
N GLU A 181 -10.96 16.52 -1.56
CA GLU A 181 -11.87 15.87 -2.51
C GLU A 181 -12.81 14.88 -1.82
N SER A 182 -13.88 14.48 -2.50
CA SER A 182 -14.88 13.55 -1.98
C SER A 182 -14.30 12.23 -1.48
N ALA A 183 -14.80 11.75 -0.34
CA ALA A 183 -14.38 10.48 0.27
C ALA A 183 -14.71 9.27 -0.62
N GLY A 184 -15.84 9.30 -1.36
CA GLY A 184 -16.32 8.15 -2.15
C GLY A 184 -16.65 6.95 -1.25
N ASP A 185 -16.08 5.79 -1.56
CA ASP A 185 -16.23 4.52 -0.82
C ASP A 185 -15.36 4.41 0.43
N GLN A 186 -14.43 5.35 0.64
CA GLN A 186 -13.54 5.36 1.80
C GLN A 186 -14.23 5.99 3.01
N LYS A 187 -14.18 5.33 4.17
CA LYS A 187 -14.77 5.86 5.42
C LYS A 187 -13.75 6.61 6.28
N ARG A 188 -12.47 6.26 6.15
CA ARG A 188 -11.36 6.85 6.92
C ARG A 188 -10.42 7.59 5.99
N VAL A 189 -10.83 8.82 5.59
CA VAL A 189 -10.07 9.70 4.69
C VAL A 189 -9.31 10.77 5.46
N ALA A 190 -8.14 11.13 4.96
CA ALA A 190 -7.29 12.19 5.49
C ALA A 190 -6.76 13.08 4.37
N ASN A 191 -6.25 14.25 4.72
CA ASN A 191 -5.55 15.16 3.80
C ASN A 191 -4.02 15.11 4.00
N LEU A 192 -3.27 15.88 3.22
CA LEU A 192 -1.79 15.93 3.32
C LEU A 192 -1.31 16.43 4.67
N VAL A 193 -1.99 17.41 5.25
CA VAL A 193 -1.61 17.98 6.55
C VAL A 193 -1.71 16.92 7.63
N SER A 194 -2.84 16.21 7.70
CA SER A 194 -3.01 15.11 8.65
C SER A 194 -1.98 14.00 8.44
N ALA A 195 -1.71 13.62 7.18
CA ALA A 195 -0.72 12.60 6.89
C ALA A 195 0.69 12.96 7.38
N LYS A 196 1.09 14.22 7.25
CA LYS A 196 2.35 14.74 7.82
C LYS A 196 2.37 14.73 9.33
N GLN A 197 1.28 15.23 9.97
CA GLN A 197 1.18 15.32 11.42
C GLN A 197 1.22 13.96 12.10
N GLU A 198 0.59 12.95 11.47
CA GLU A 198 0.58 11.57 11.96
C GLU A 198 1.84 10.77 11.59
N GLY A 199 2.76 11.36 10.83
CA GLY A 199 4.05 10.74 10.48
C GLY A 199 3.95 9.60 9.47
N SER A 200 3.02 9.69 8.51
CA SER A 200 2.91 8.71 7.42
C SER A 200 4.14 8.74 6.51
N ASP A 201 4.69 7.57 6.16
CA ASP A 201 5.85 7.47 5.27
C ASP A 201 5.45 7.48 3.80
N PHE A 202 4.31 6.86 3.49
CA PHE A 202 3.72 6.80 2.16
C PHE A 202 2.25 7.20 2.20
N ILE A 203 1.81 7.90 1.17
CA ILE A 203 0.39 8.12 0.89
C ILE A 203 0.02 7.50 -0.45
N VAL A 204 -1.15 6.84 -0.51
CA VAL A 204 -1.69 6.31 -1.77
C VAL A 204 -2.83 7.21 -2.23
N VAL A 205 -2.67 7.78 -3.42
CA VAL A 205 -3.65 8.65 -4.05
C VAL A 205 -4.09 8.05 -5.39
N GLY A 206 -5.38 7.91 -5.60
CA GLY A 206 -5.98 7.35 -6.82
C GLY A 206 -6.84 8.39 -7.54
N ARG A 207 -8.16 8.33 -7.32
CA ARG A 207 -9.18 9.20 -7.96
C ARG A 207 -8.81 10.68 -8.05
N PRO A 208 -8.30 11.33 -7.00
CA PRO A 208 -7.90 12.74 -7.09
C PRO A 208 -6.88 13.04 -8.20
N ILE A 209 -6.09 12.04 -8.59
CA ILE A 209 -5.11 12.15 -9.67
C ILE A 209 -5.74 11.75 -11.01
N TYR A 210 -6.21 10.51 -11.15
CA TYR A 210 -6.60 9.99 -12.46
C TYR A 210 -7.97 10.46 -12.96
N GLU A 211 -8.84 11.02 -12.12
CA GLU A 211 -10.09 11.67 -12.54
C GLU A 211 -9.90 13.17 -12.82
N ASN A 212 -8.71 13.72 -12.61
CA ASN A 212 -8.41 15.10 -12.90
C ASN A 212 -8.04 15.29 -14.39
N THR A 213 -8.35 16.46 -14.94
CA THR A 213 -8.01 16.81 -16.32
C THR A 213 -6.51 17.01 -16.54
N ASN A 214 -5.75 17.29 -15.48
CA ASN A 214 -4.30 17.45 -15.50
C ASN A 214 -3.64 16.64 -14.34
N PRO A 215 -3.54 15.31 -14.48
CA PRO A 215 -3.05 14.44 -13.41
C PRO A 215 -1.59 14.74 -13.03
N ARG A 216 -0.77 15.19 -13.97
CA ARG A 216 0.62 15.57 -13.71
C ARG A 216 0.71 16.76 -12.75
N GLU A 217 -0.03 17.82 -12.99
CA GLU A 217 -0.05 19.02 -12.13
C GLU A 217 -0.49 18.65 -10.69
N ILE A 218 -1.47 17.78 -10.56
CA ILE A 218 -1.91 17.29 -9.23
C ILE A 218 -0.77 16.56 -8.52
N CYS A 219 -0.03 15.68 -9.22
CA CYS A 219 1.12 15.00 -8.64
C CYS A 219 2.22 16.00 -8.23
N GLU A 220 2.57 16.96 -9.07
CA GLU A 220 3.56 18.00 -8.79
C GLU A 220 3.16 18.82 -7.55
N ARG A 221 1.92 19.28 -7.46
CA ARG A 221 1.39 19.99 -6.27
C ARG A 221 1.42 19.15 -5.00
N ILE A 222 1.18 17.84 -5.09
CA ILE A 222 1.32 16.94 -3.95
C ILE A 222 2.80 16.84 -3.55
N LEU A 223 3.70 16.60 -4.50
CA LEU A 223 5.14 16.44 -4.27
C LEU A 223 5.77 17.69 -3.65
N GLU A 224 5.32 18.88 -4.00
CA GLU A 224 5.75 20.14 -3.39
C GLU A 224 5.35 20.27 -1.90
N GLN A 225 4.34 19.55 -1.48
CA GLN A 225 3.77 19.62 -0.12
C GLN A 225 4.18 18.47 0.80
N ILE A 226 4.92 17.46 0.33
CA ILE A 226 5.26 16.26 1.13
C ILE A 226 6.73 16.10 1.47
#